data_d90f3250ef3d97c92271ab0c58a14ad9
#
_entry.id   d90f3250ef3d97c92271ab0c58a14ad9
#
_cell.length_a   1.000
_cell.length_b   1.000
_cell.length_c   1.000
_cell.angle_alpha   90.00
_cell.angle_beta   90.00
_cell.angle_gamma   90.00
#
_symmetry.space_group_name_H-M   'P 1'
#
loop_
_entity.id
_entity.type
_entity.pdbx_description
1 polymer ?
#
loop_
_entity_poly.entity_id
_entity_poly.type
_entity_poly.pdbx_seq_one_letter_code
_entity_poly.pdbx_strand_id
1 'polypeptide(L)'
;MSALTIIEQQSPRRFMPDFDLLQAFESNLDPTRPEQNVLPSRVLGYGEISTVFAIDVAGLEGLALKRMVLFETAAELSRYLVTYHTYNQLLTEKIGLTLPDHGHIAFQTTSGRPVFYIIQQQLPAGTIGSQILHSLAQPAALQLFERLLARFGQLWQFNQSQPETAVGLDGQISNWALPDSGGELLYIDTSTPLVRFSGQEQLNVELFLRSAPSFLRWILRRFFLADVVDRYYDVRLVVIDLIANLYKEKLDRLIPSFIVVANDYFAGELAAARIEPIEAREVRAYYREDAFIWSLYGGMRRLDRQIYRHVLRRPYIHILPGKTRR
;
A
#
# COMPACT_ATOMS: atom_id res chain seq x y z
N MET A 1 20.39 15.39 -24.54
CA MET A 1 19.50 15.11 -23.41
C MET A 1 20.39 14.95 -22.18
N SER A 2 20.18 15.75 -21.11
CA SER A 2 20.95 15.58 -19.88
C SER A 2 20.54 14.23 -19.26
N ALA A 3 21.51 13.37 -18.99
CA ALA A 3 21.26 12.10 -18.31
C ALA A 3 20.65 12.39 -16.92
N LEU A 4 19.52 11.78 -16.59
CA LEU A 4 18.93 11.89 -15.26
C LEU A 4 19.86 11.21 -14.25
N THR A 5 20.01 11.81 -13.09
CA THR A 5 20.92 11.29 -12.05
C THR A 5 20.19 10.25 -11.21
N ILE A 6 20.71 9.02 -11.18
CA ILE A 6 20.27 8.00 -10.22
C ILE A 6 20.65 8.47 -8.82
N ILE A 7 19.67 8.47 -7.91
CA ILE A 7 19.86 8.79 -6.49
C ILE A 7 20.25 7.53 -5.74
N GLU A 8 19.51 6.44 -5.96
CA GLU A 8 19.74 5.14 -5.33
C GLU A 8 19.13 4.03 -6.18
N GLN A 9 19.78 2.88 -6.19
CA GLN A 9 19.29 1.67 -6.85
C GLN A 9 19.70 0.43 -6.08
N GLN A 10 18.75 -0.43 -5.78
CA GLN A 10 18.97 -1.76 -5.23
C GLN A 10 17.99 -2.73 -5.87
N SER A 11 18.51 -3.75 -6.55
CA SER A 11 17.66 -4.78 -7.12
C SER A 11 18.48 -6.06 -7.34
N PRO A 12 17.91 -7.25 -7.12
CA PRO A 12 18.48 -8.49 -7.60
C PRO A 12 18.68 -8.39 -9.12
N ARG A 13 19.77 -8.95 -9.64
CA ARG A 13 20.13 -8.86 -11.09
C ARG A 13 18.96 -9.22 -12.01
N ARG A 14 18.12 -10.17 -11.62
CA ARG A 14 16.94 -10.62 -12.40
C ARG A 14 15.78 -9.60 -12.47
N PHE A 15 15.80 -8.55 -11.65
CA PHE A 15 14.79 -7.50 -11.60
C PHE A 15 15.36 -6.11 -11.87
N MET A 16 16.55 -6.05 -12.51
CA MET A 16 17.13 -4.78 -12.94
C MET A 16 16.30 -4.26 -14.12
N PRO A 17 15.53 -3.17 -13.94
CA PRO A 17 14.84 -2.55 -15.06
C PRO A 17 15.87 -1.93 -16.00
N ASP A 18 15.54 -1.90 -17.29
CA ASP A 18 16.25 -1.04 -18.21
C ASP A 18 15.99 0.42 -17.80
N PHE A 19 17.05 1.10 -17.32
CA PHE A 19 16.95 2.43 -16.77
C PHE A 19 16.57 3.46 -17.83
N ASP A 20 17.11 3.34 -19.05
CA ASP A 20 16.86 4.29 -20.12
C ASP A 20 15.38 4.22 -20.56
N LEU A 21 14.81 3.02 -20.60
CA LEU A 21 13.38 2.82 -20.87
C LEU A 21 12.51 3.34 -19.74
N LEU A 22 12.87 3.09 -18.47
CA LEU A 22 12.13 3.62 -17.33
C LEU A 22 12.17 5.15 -17.28
N GLN A 23 13.31 5.74 -17.60
CA GLN A 23 13.49 7.17 -17.72
C GLN A 23 12.66 7.75 -18.87
N ALA A 24 12.63 7.07 -20.01
CA ALA A 24 11.80 7.48 -21.15
C ALA A 24 10.32 7.41 -20.81
N PHE A 25 9.88 6.36 -20.10
CA PHE A 25 8.52 6.24 -19.59
C PHE A 25 8.16 7.42 -18.68
N GLU A 26 8.96 7.70 -17.65
CA GLU A 26 8.70 8.78 -16.69
C GLU A 26 8.68 10.15 -17.35
N SER A 27 9.59 10.41 -18.29
CA SER A 27 9.69 11.69 -18.98
C SER A 27 8.50 12.00 -19.89
N ASN A 28 7.80 10.96 -20.37
CA ASN A 28 6.64 11.08 -21.26
C ASN A 28 5.31 10.79 -20.52
N LEU A 29 5.34 10.60 -19.20
CA LEU A 29 4.14 10.27 -18.43
C LEU A 29 3.24 11.48 -18.25
N ASP A 30 2.02 11.42 -18.82
CA ASP A 30 0.94 12.36 -18.50
C ASP A 30 0.10 11.79 -17.33
N PRO A 31 0.16 12.40 -16.13
CA PRO A 31 -0.63 11.94 -14.99
C PRO A 31 -2.15 11.96 -15.20
N THR A 32 -2.64 12.65 -16.21
CA THR A 32 -4.08 12.70 -16.54
C THR A 32 -4.50 11.58 -17.48
N ARG A 33 -3.54 11.01 -18.22
CA ARG A 33 -3.72 9.93 -19.18
C ARG A 33 -2.57 8.92 -19.06
N PRO A 34 -2.41 8.27 -17.91
CA PRO A 34 -1.23 7.48 -17.60
C PRO A 34 -0.98 6.30 -18.55
N GLU A 35 -2.04 5.84 -19.24
CA GLU A 35 -1.94 4.73 -20.23
C GLU A 35 -1.63 5.22 -21.65
N GLN A 36 -1.57 6.55 -21.87
CA GLN A 36 -1.19 7.16 -23.14
C GLN A 36 0.28 7.58 -23.10
N ASN A 37 1.17 6.62 -22.87
CA ASN A 37 2.61 6.84 -22.89
C ASN A 37 3.20 6.44 -24.25
N VAL A 38 4.42 6.89 -24.53
CA VAL A 38 5.18 6.47 -25.72
C VAL A 38 5.55 4.99 -25.67
N LEU A 39 5.69 4.43 -24.45
CA LEU A 39 5.87 3.01 -24.23
C LEU A 39 4.52 2.34 -23.92
N PRO A 40 4.22 1.19 -24.53
CA PRO A 40 3.02 0.44 -24.20
C PRO A 40 2.98 0.13 -22.70
N SER A 41 1.96 0.64 -22.02
CA SER A 41 1.85 0.51 -20.58
C SER A 41 0.39 0.42 -20.13
N ARG A 42 0.19 -0.19 -18.97
CA ARG A 42 -1.13 -0.31 -18.32
C ARG A 42 -1.00 -0.10 -16.82
N VAL A 43 -2.04 0.46 -16.22
CA VAL A 43 -2.11 0.61 -14.77
C VAL A 43 -2.62 -0.70 -14.16
N LEU A 44 -1.81 -1.29 -13.28
CA LEU A 44 -2.17 -2.49 -12.52
C LEU A 44 -2.96 -2.14 -11.25
N GLY A 45 -2.71 -0.97 -10.66
CA GLY A 45 -3.39 -0.55 -9.44
C GLY A 45 -3.12 0.91 -9.09
N TYR A 46 -4.07 1.48 -8.35
CA TYR A 46 -4.00 2.83 -7.82
C TYR A 46 -3.94 2.77 -6.30
N GLY A 47 -2.85 3.27 -5.71
CA GLY A 47 -2.75 3.54 -4.28
C GLY A 47 -3.00 5.02 -3.96
N GLU A 48 -3.01 5.33 -2.69
CA GLU A 48 -3.18 6.72 -2.21
C GLU A 48 -2.03 7.62 -2.65
N ILE A 49 -0.84 7.08 -2.58
CA ILE A 49 0.43 7.78 -2.77
C ILE A 49 1.22 7.25 -3.96
N SER A 50 0.74 6.18 -4.58
CA SER A 50 1.46 5.45 -5.62
C SER A 50 0.54 5.04 -6.77
N THR A 51 1.14 4.69 -7.89
CA THR A 51 0.45 4.03 -9.00
C THR A 51 1.35 2.90 -9.49
N VAL A 52 0.77 1.73 -9.69
CA VAL A 52 1.50 0.55 -10.15
C VAL A 52 1.30 0.38 -11.64
N PHE A 53 2.39 0.30 -12.38
CA PHE A 53 2.40 0.10 -13.84
C PHE A 53 2.98 -1.26 -14.21
N ALA A 54 2.49 -1.81 -15.32
CA ALA A 54 3.21 -2.73 -16.17
C ALA A 54 3.58 -2.01 -17.46
N ILE A 55 4.80 -2.23 -17.95
CA ILE A 55 5.30 -1.65 -19.20
C ILE A 55 5.70 -2.82 -20.09
N ASP A 56 5.00 -2.98 -21.20
CA ASP A 56 5.06 -4.17 -22.05
C ASP A 56 6.13 -3.98 -23.14
N VAL A 57 7.40 -3.76 -22.72
CA VAL A 57 8.58 -3.67 -23.60
C VAL A 57 9.71 -4.49 -23.03
N ALA A 58 10.57 -5.03 -23.92
CA ALA A 58 11.76 -5.80 -23.51
C ALA A 58 12.62 -4.98 -22.54
N GLY A 59 12.99 -5.59 -21.40
CA GLY A 59 13.71 -4.92 -20.31
C GLY A 59 12.85 -4.33 -19.19
N LEU A 60 11.53 -4.24 -19.37
CA LEU A 60 10.57 -3.82 -18.34
C LEU A 60 9.39 -4.80 -18.22
N GLU A 61 9.24 -5.72 -19.18
CA GLU A 61 8.15 -6.71 -19.18
C GLU A 61 8.23 -7.64 -17.97
N GLY A 62 7.08 -8.07 -17.49
CA GLY A 62 6.96 -8.95 -16.32
C GLY A 62 7.25 -8.26 -14.98
N LEU A 63 7.45 -6.94 -14.99
CA LEU A 63 7.66 -6.14 -13.78
C LEU A 63 6.39 -5.36 -13.40
N ALA A 64 6.11 -5.32 -12.11
CA ALA A 64 5.18 -4.38 -11.49
C ALA A 64 5.98 -3.21 -10.93
N LEU A 65 5.77 -2.03 -11.49
CA LEU A 65 6.54 -0.81 -11.22
C LEU A 65 5.66 0.14 -10.39
N LYS A 66 5.83 0.15 -9.07
CA LYS A 66 5.08 1.02 -8.16
C LYS A 66 5.77 2.39 -8.07
N ARG A 67 5.21 3.37 -8.75
CA ARG A 67 5.69 4.75 -8.86
C ARG A 67 5.21 5.60 -7.70
N MET A 68 6.14 6.32 -7.05
CA MET A 68 5.88 7.25 -5.95
C MET A 68 6.54 8.61 -6.23
N VAL A 69 5.78 9.70 -6.07
CA VAL A 69 6.20 11.09 -6.37
C VAL A 69 6.01 12.03 -5.19
N LEU A 70 6.10 11.52 -3.98
CA LEU A 70 5.84 12.27 -2.74
C LEU A 70 6.98 13.20 -2.35
N PHE A 71 8.18 12.96 -2.86
CA PHE A 71 9.41 13.60 -2.42
C PHE A 71 9.66 14.90 -3.16
N GLU A 72 10.09 15.93 -2.45
CA GLU A 72 10.51 17.20 -3.03
C GLU A 72 12.03 17.30 -3.16
N THR A 73 12.76 16.59 -2.30
CA THR A 73 14.22 16.59 -2.26
C THR A 73 14.79 15.18 -2.16
N ALA A 74 16.03 15.00 -2.63
CA ALA A 74 16.76 13.74 -2.47
C ALA A 74 16.95 13.38 -0.99
N ALA A 75 17.13 14.36 -0.11
CA ALA A 75 17.28 14.12 1.32
C ALA A 75 16.01 13.55 1.98
N GLU A 76 14.82 13.96 1.53
CA GLU A 76 13.56 13.35 1.99
C GLU A 76 13.44 11.91 1.52
N LEU A 77 13.78 11.65 0.27
CA LEU A 77 13.78 10.30 -0.28
C LEU A 77 14.77 9.40 0.45
N SER A 78 16.00 9.86 0.71
CA SER A 78 17.00 9.07 1.44
C SER A 78 16.51 8.71 2.85
N ARG A 79 15.86 9.63 3.58
CA ARG A 79 15.27 9.31 4.89
C ARG A 79 14.16 8.28 4.79
N TYR A 80 13.29 8.41 3.80
CA TYR A 80 12.24 7.41 3.56
C TYR A 80 12.85 6.03 3.25
N LEU A 81 13.90 5.96 2.44
CA LEU A 81 14.56 4.71 2.08
C LEU A 81 15.14 3.98 3.29
N VAL A 82 15.72 4.71 4.24
CA VAL A 82 16.18 4.10 5.51
C VAL A 82 15.02 3.41 6.24
N THR A 83 13.89 4.08 6.38
CA THR A 83 12.70 3.50 7.02
C THR A 83 12.13 2.34 6.21
N TYR A 84 12.10 2.46 4.88
CA TYR A 84 11.64 1.42 3.96
C TYR A 84 12.47 0.14 4.08
N HIS A 85 13.79 0.25 4.09
CA HIS A 85 14.69 -0.91 4.25
C HIS A 85 14.53 -1.55 5.62
N THR A 86 14.51 -0.72 6.69
CA THR A 86 14.29 -1.20 8.05
C THR A 86 12.96 -1.96 8.17
N TYR A 87 11.90 -1.43 7.59
CA TYR A 87 10.58 -2.07 7.60
C TYR A 87 10.61 -3.43 6.90
N ASN A 88 11.14 -3.50 5.68
CA ASN A 88 11.24 -4.76 4.94
C ASN A 88 12.08 -5.80 5.69
N GLN A 89 13.20 -5.38 6.29
CA GLN A 89 14.03 -6.26 7.10
C GLN A 89 13.30 -6.77 8.35
N LEU A 90 12.58 -5.91 9.05
CA LEU A 90 11.76 -6.33 10.21
C LEU A 90 10.67 -7.32 9.80
N LEU A 91 9.96 -7.04 8.70
CA LEU A 91 8.92 -7.94 8.20
C LEU A 91 9.47 -9.34 7.87
N THR A 92 10.60 -9.41 7.17
CA THR A 92 11.15 -10.69 6.67
C THR A 92 11.96 -11.41 7.73
N GLU A 93 12.95 -10.76 8.36
CA GLU A 93 13.93 -11.41 9.22
C GLU A 93 13.45 -11.58 10.67
N LYS A 94 12.56 -10.71 11.15
CA LYS A 94 12.12 -10.70 12.55
C LYS A 94 10.71 -11.23 12.73
N ILE A 95 9.79 -10.87 11.85
CA ILE A 95 8.38 -11.27 11.93
C ILE A 95 8.14 -12.54 11.11
N GLY A 96 8.94 -12.77 10.03
CA GLY A 96 8.83 -13.96 9.19
C GLY A 96 7.72 -13.85 8.14
N LEU A 97 7.37 -12.64 7.71
CA LEU A 97 6.50 -12.46 6.56
C LEU A 97 7.28 -12.66 5.27
N THR A 98 6.66 -13.29 4.29
CA THR A 98 7.24 -13.44 2.96
C THR A 98 6.82 -12.27 2.09
N LEU A 99 7.80 -11.60 1.50
CA LEU A 99 7.62 -10.56 0.50
C LEU A 99 7.93 -11.13 -0.89
N PRO A 100 7.31 -10.64 -1.96
CA PRO A 100 7.76 -10.96 -3.31
C PRO A 100 9.19 -10.47 -3.49
N ASP A 101 9.94 -11.11 -4.37
CA ASP A 101 11.23 -10.58 -4.79
C ASP A 101 11.05 -9.14 -5.29
N HIS A 102 11.82 -8.22 -4.75
CA HIS A 102 11.67 -6.81 -5.04
C HIS A 102 13.01 -6.08 -5.11
N GLY A 103 13.00 -4.97 -5.78
CA GLY A 103 14.06 -3.99 -5.81
C GLY A 103 13.49 -2.59 -5.83
N HIS A 104 14.34 -1.61 -5.95
CA HIS A 104 13.91 -0.23 -6.13
C HIS A 104 14.90 0.58 -6.95
N ILE A 105 14.41 1.65 -7.52
CA ILE A 105 15.23 2.67 -8.16
C ILE A 105 14.66 4.05 -7.85
N ALA A 106 15.54 4.99 -7.58
CA ALA A 106 15.22 6.38 -7.35
C ALA A 106 16.08 7.28 -8.23
N PHE A 107 15.45 8.21 -8.91
CA PHE A 107 16.17 9.16 -9.77
C PHE A 107 15.47 10.52 -9.80
N GLN A 108 16.18 11.55 -10.28
CA GLN A 108 15.57 12.86 -10.48
C GLN A 108 14.89 12.91 -11.84
N THR A 109 13.67 13.44 -11.88
CA THR A 109 12.95 13.75 -13.12
C THR A 109 13.57 14.95 -13.82
N THR A 110 13.18 15.23 -15.05
CA THR A 110 13.59 16.43 -15.80
C THR A 110 13.24 17.73 -15.09
N SER A 111 12.25 17.73 -14.20
CA SER A 111 11.91 18.88 -13.34
C SER A 111 12.77 18.99 -12.07
N GLY A 112 13.73 18.09 -11.87
CA GLY A 112 14.59 18.04 -10.69
C GLY A 112 13.94 17.40 -9.46
N ARG A 113 12.69 16.92 -9.55
CA ARG A 113 12.02 16.24 -8.43
C ARG A 113 12.42 14.76 -8.40
N PRO A 114 12.64 14.20 -7.20
CA PRO A 114 12.84 12.76 -7.06
C PRO A 114 11.58 11.97 -7.42
N VAL A 115 11.76 10.87 -8.12
CA VAL A 115 10.78 9.80 -8.30
C VAL A 115 11.36 8.50 -7.76
N PHE A 116 10.52 7.73 -7.12
CA PHE A 116 10.88 6.44 -6.54
C PHE A 116 9.99 5.36 -7.12
N TYR A 117 10.61 4.28 -7.57
CA TYR A 117 9.95 3.08 -8.05
C TYR A 117 10.32 1.90 -7.17
N ILE A 118 9.32 1.23 -6.59
CA ILE A 118 9.46 -0.13 -6.08
C ILE A 118 9.19 -1.06 -7.26
N ILE A 119 10.09 -2.01 -7.46
CA ILE A 119 10.08 -2.94 -8.59
C ILE A 119 9.84 -4.33 -8.02
N GLN A 120 8.81 -5.02 -8.50
CA GLN A 120 8.49 -6.38 -8.09
C GLN A 120 8.21 -7.23 -9.34
N GLN A 121 8.35 -8.53 -9.22
CA GLN A 121 7.80 -9.42 -10.24
C GLN A 121 6.30 -9.20 -10.34
N GLN A 122 5.80 -9.04 -11.56
CA GLN A 122 4.38 -8.94 -11.77
C GLN A 122 3.72 -10.30 -11.48
N LEU A 123 2.83 -10.30 -10.49
CA LEU A 123 2.04 -11.48 -10.16
C LEU A 123 0.79 -11.54 -11.06
N PRO A 124 0.32 -12.74 -11.41
CA PRO A 124 -0.95 -12.90 -12.10
C PRO A 124 -2.10 -12.26 -11.29
N ALA A 125 -2.97 -11.50 -11.94
CA ALA A 125 -4.06 -10.78 -11.24
C ALA A 125 -4.93 -11.72 -10.39
N GLY A 126 -5.21 -12.94 -10.86
CA GLY A 126 -5.98 -13.94 -10.11
C GLY A 126 -5.33 -14.44 -8.82
N THR A 127 -4.08 -14.08 -8.54
CA THR A 127 -3.37 -14.47 -7.32
C THR A 127 -3.43 -13.40 -6.22
N ILE A 128 -3.92 -12.21 -6.53
CA ILE A 128 -4.12 -11.14 -5.56
C ILE A 128 -5.33 -11.46 -4.67
N GLY A 129 -5.19 -11.28 -3.36
CA GLY A 129 -6.16 -11.73 -2.38
C GLY A 129 -7.59 -11.25 -2.63
N SER A 130 -7.79 -10.01 -3.04
CA SER A 130 -9.11 -9.50 -3.43
C SER A 130 -9.72 -10.26 -4.61
N GLN A 131 -8.91 -10.65 -5.60
CA GLN A 131 -9.38 -11.41 -6.78
C GLN A 131 -9.58 -12.89 -6.45
N ILE A 132 -8.67 -13.47 -5.69
CA ILE A 132 -8.77 -14.88 -5.26
C ILE A 132 -10.06 -15.15 -4.50
N LEU A 133 -10.46 -14.29 -3.57
CA LEU A 133 -11.67 -14.46 -2.77
C LEU A 133 -12.96 -14.54 -3.62
N HIS A 134 -12.97 -13.93 -4.80
CA HIS A 134 -14.10 -14.06 -5.72
C HIS A 134 -14.22 -15.45 -6.33
N SER A 135 -13.12 -16.18 -6.47
CA SER A 135 -13.08 -17.50 -7.09
C SER A 135 -13.19 -18.65 -6.08
N LEU A 136 -12.97 -18.38 -4.79
CA LEU A 136 -12.98 -19.41 -3.75
C LEU A 136 -14.40 -19.76 -3.28
N ALA A 137 -14.62 -21.05 -3.01
CA ALA A 137 -15.73 -21.48 -2.19
C ALA A 137 -15.52 -21.01 -0.74
N GLN A 138 -16.62 -20.83 0.00
CA GLN A 138 -16.55 -20.29 1.37
C GLN A 138 -15.56 -21.03 2.30
N PRO A 139 -15.48 -22.38 2.33
CA PRO A 139 -14.49 -23.05 3.21
C PRO A 139 -13.05 -22.68 2.87
N ALA A 140 -12.71 -22.59 1.59
CA ALA A 140 -11.36 -22.18 1.16
C ALA A 140 -11.08 -20.70 1.44
N ALA A 141 -12.10 -19.84 1.34
CA ALA A 141 -11.98 -18.44 1.74
C ALA A 141 -11.72 -18.29 3.26
N LEU A 142 -12.36 -19.11 4.09
CA LEU A 142 -12.11 -19.12 5.54
C LEU A 142 -10.69 -19.63 5.86
N GLN A 143 -10.22 -20.67 5.20
CA GLN A 143 -8.84 -21.15 5.35
C GLN A 143 -7.80 -20.09 4.96
N LEU A 144 -8.06 -19.36 3.87
CA LEU A 144 -7.20 -18.22 3.49
C LEU A 144 -7.21 -17.16 4.58
N PHE A 145 -8.36 -16.84 5.14
CA PHE A 145 -8.48 -15.85 6.22
C PHE A 145 -7.77 -16.29 7.50
N GLU A 146 -7.89 -17.55 7.90
CA GLU A 146 -7.13 -18.13 9.04
C GLU A 146 -5.61 -17.98 8.85
N ARG A 147 -5.12 -18.20 7.64
CA ARG A 147 -3.70 -17.98 7.31
C ARG A 147 -3.29 -16.52 7.45
N LEU A 148 -4.17 -15.57 7.07
CA LEU A 148 -3.93 -14.14 7.27
C LEU A 148 -3.90 -13.78 8.76
N LEU A 149 -4.85 -14.29 9.54
CA LEU A 149 -4.88 -14.09 11.00
C LEU A 149 -3.59 -14.59 11.66
N ALA A 150 -3.06 -15.73 11.20
CA ALA A 150 -1.78 -16.24 11.71
C ALA A 150 -0.62 -15.27 11.43
N ARG A 151 -0.60 -14.60 10.26
CA ARG A 151 0.41 -13.56 9.95
C ARG A 151 0.24 -12.31 10.82
N PHE A 152 -1.00 -11.89 11.09
CA PHE A 152 -1.25 -10.78 12.01
C PHE A 152 -0.87 -11.14 13.46
N GLY A 153 -1.11 -12.39 13.86
CA GLY A 153 -0.67 -12.89 15.16
C GLY A 153 0.85 -12.88 15.33
N GLN A 154 1.61 -13.28 14.29
CA GLN A 154 3.08 -13.18 14.29
C GLN A 154 3.57 -11.75 14.49
N LEU A 155 2.96 -10.79 13.76
CA LEU A 155 3.27 -9.36 13.91
C LEU A 155 2.97 -8.87 15.33
N TRP A 156 1.80 -9.23 15.86
CA TRP A 156 1.39 -8.85 17.21
C TRP A 156 2.34 -9.43 18.26
N GLN A 157 2.70 -10.71 18.17
CA GLN A 157 3.66 -11.37 19.08
C GLN A 157 5.03 -10.68 19.04
N PHE A 158 5.51 -10.31 17.84
CA PHE A 158 6.74 -9.52 17.70
C PHE A 158 6.62 -8.21 18.47
N ASN A 159 5.57 -7.42 18.25
CA ASN A 159 5.36 -6.14 18.92
C ASN A 159 5.27 -6.26 20.45
N GLN A 160 4.67 -7.36 20.96
CA GLN A 160 4.62 -7.62 22.40
C GLN A 160 5.98 -8.02 22.98
N SER A 161 6.82 -8.67 22.20
CA SER A 161 8.15 -9.12 22.63
C SER A 161 9.24 -8.01 22.54
N GLN A 162 8.95 -6.91 21.84
CA GLN A 162 9.91 -5.84 21.54
C GLN A 162 9.39 -4.49 22.06
N PRO A 163 9.67 -4.11 23.32
CA PRO A 163 9.10 -2.89 23.92
C PRO A 163 9.56 -1.60 23.24
N GLU A 164 10.74 -1.63 22.60
CA GLU A 164 11.32 -0.46 21.94
C GLU A 164 11.01 -0.38 20.44
N THR A 165 10.43 -1.43 19.87
CA THR A 165 10.16 -1.50 18.42
C THR A 165 8.75 -1.99 18.17
N ALA A 166 7.98 -1.22 17.43
CA ALA A 166 6.68 -1.67 16.95
C ALA A 166 6.62 -1.56 15.42
N VAL A 167 5.96 -2.54 14.80
CA VAL A 167 5.73 -2.60 13.36
C VAL A 167 4.23 -2.60 13.11
N GLY A 168 3.78 -1.70 12.24
CA GLY A 168 2.40 -1.64 11.77
C GLY A 168 2.23 -2.37 10.43
N LEU A 169 1.02 -2.75 10.09
CA LEU A 169 0.70 -3.44 8.85
C LEU A 169 -0.64 -2.98 8.27
N ASP A 170 -0.65 -2.62 6.99
CA ASP A 170 -1.90 -2.49 6.24
C ASP A 170 -2.40 -3.88 5.83
N GLY A 171 -3.33 -4.40 6.62
CA GLY A 171 -3.83 -5.77 6.51
C GLY A 171 -4.85 -6.00 5.40
N GLN A 172 -5.18 -5.00 4.57
CA GLN A 172 -6.18 -5.15 3.51
C GLN A 172 -5.90 -6.36 2.62
N ILE A 173 -6.96 -7.07 2.24
CA ILE A 173 -6.84 -8.31 1.45
C ILE A 173 -6.15 -8.09 0.10
N SER A 174 -6.27 -6.90 -0.48
CA SER A 174 -5.59 -6.51 -1.72
C SER A 174 -4.07 -6.38 -1.59
N ASN A 175 -3.54 -6.33 -0.36
CA ASN A 175 -2.10 -6.24 -0.09
C ASN A 175 -1.44 -7.62 0.07
N TRP A 176 -2.19 -8.67 -0.17
CA TRP A 176 -1.73 -10.05 -0.11
C TRP A 176 -1.88 -10.76 -1.45
N ALA A 177 -0.98 -11.70 -1.71
CA ALA A 177 -1.06 -12.57 -2.87
C ALA A 177 -0.78 -14.02 -2.50
N LEU A 178 -1.42 -14.93 -3.21
CA LEU A 178 -1.22 -16.37 -3.10
C LEU A 178 -0.93 -16.91 -4.51
N PRO A 179 0.34 -16.92 -4.94
CA PRO A 179 0.71 -17.35 -6.29
C PRO A 179 0.30 -18.77 -6.63
N ASP A 180 0.39 -19.67 -5.63
CA ASP A 180 0.01 -21.07 -5.76
C ASP A 180 -1.00 -21.45 -4.69
N SER A 181 -1.96 -22.31 -5.00
CA SER A 181 -3.08 -22.68 -4.12
C SER A 181 -2.66 -23.31 -2.78
N GLY A 182 -1.46 -23.88 -2.70
CA GLY A 182 -0.87 -24.40 -1.46
C GLY A 182 0.37 -23.61 -1.01
N GLY A 183 0.74 -22.58 -1.78
CA GLY A 183 1.95 -21.80 -1.58
C GLY A 183 1.90 -20.83 -0.41
N GLU A 184 2.96 -20.08 -0.26
CA GLU A 184 3.09 -19.10 0.81
C GLU A 184 2.34 -17.80 0.48
N LEU A 185 1.76 -17.18 1.52
CA LEU A 185 1.15 -15.86 1.40
C LEU A 185 2.26 -14.81 1.28
N LEU A 186 2.17 -13.99 0.24
CA LEU A 186 3.08 -12.88 0.01
C LEU A 186 2.41 -11.57 0.43
N TYR A 187 3.09 -10.76 1.24
CA TYR A 187 2.69 -9.40 1.52
C TYR A 187 3.31 -8.47 0.47
N ILE A 188 2.49 -7.84 -0.36
CA ILE A 188 2.95 -7.15 -1.58
C ILE A 188 3.05 -5.63 -1.44
N ASP A 189 2.48 -5.02 -0.40
CA ASP A 189 2.51 -3.56 -0.24
C ASP A 189 3.38 -3.10 0.94
N THR A 190 4.63 -2.82 0.66
CA THR A 190 5.59 -2.28 1.63
C THR A 190 5.83 -0.78 1.46
N SER A 191 5.05 -0.09 0.63
CA SER A 191 5.25 1.33 0.32
C SER A 191 4.85 2.29 1.45
N THR A 192 4.25 1.78 2.52
CA THR A 192 3.94 2.52 3.74
C THR A 192 4.70 1.90 4.90
N PRO A 193 6.00 2.23 5.09
CA PRO A 193 6.84 1.58 6.08
C PRO A 193 6.51 2.05 7.51
N LEU A 194 5.59 1.35 8.16
CA LEU A 194 5.08 1.66 9.50
C LEU A 194 5.98 1.05 10.56
N VAL A 195 6.88 1.84 11.12
CA VAL A 195 7.82 1.43 12.17
C VAL A 195 7.87 2.49 13.24
N ARG A 196 7.81 2.09 14.51
CA ARG A 196 8.06 2.95 15.68
C ARG A 196 9.26 2.46 16.44
N PHE A 197 10.11 3.40 16.85
CA PHE A 197 11.15 3.17 17.83
C PHE A 197 10.87 4.00 19.08
N SER A 198 10.87 3.35 20.25
CA SER A 198 10.52 3.99 21.54
C SER A 198 9.24 4.83 21.46
N GLY A 199 8.21 4.30 20.75
CA GLY A 199 6.92 4.96 20.53
C GLY A 199 6.91 6.06 19.46
N GLN A 200 8.05 6.40 18.87
CA GLN A 200 8.15 7.46 17.85
C GLN A 200 8.01 6.89 16.43
N GLU A 201 7.04 7.39 15.67
CA GLU A 201 6.83 7.04 14.28
C GLU A 201 8.03 7.45 13.40
N GLN A 202 8.59 6.48 12.66
CA GLN A 202 9.73 6.71 11.78
C GLN A 202 9.30 7.17 10.38
N LEU A 203 8.10 6.83 9.98
CA LEU A 203 7.55 7.30 8.72
C LEU A 203 7.23 8.79 8.83
N ASN A 204 7.77 9.59 7.92
CA ASN A 204 7.33 10.98 7.82
C ASN A 204 5.93 11.05 7.21
N VAL A 205 4.92 11.02 8.07
CA VAL A 205 3.51 11.06 7.69
C VAL A 205 3.11 12.34 6.92
N GLU A 206 3.90 13.43 7.05
CA GLU A 206 3.70 14.64 6.25
C GLU A 206 3.86 14.41 4.75
N LEU A 207 4.65 13.40 4.34
CA LEU A 207 4.77 13.02 2.94
C LEU A 207 3.42 12.59 2.35
N PHE A 208 2.61 11.87 3.14
CA PHE A 208 1.28 11.42 2.70
C PHE A 208 0.30 12.57 2.58
N LEU A 209 0.39 13.54 3.49
CA LEU A 209 -0.44 14.74 3.42
C LEU A 209 -0.19 15.59 2.17
N ARG A 210 0.97 15.44 1.52
CA ARG A 210 1.26 16.15 0.27
C ARG A 210 0.38 15.70 -0.89
N SER A 211 -0.10 14.46 -0.86
CA SER A 211 -1.08 13.98 -1.83
C SER A 211 -2.47 14.59 -1.62
N ALA A 212 -2.73 15.18 -0.44
CA ALA A 212 -3.96 15.86 -0.12
C ALA A 212 -3.92 17.34 -0.54
N PRO A 213 -5.07 17.94 -0.87
CA PRO A 213 -5.22 19.36 -1.14
C PRO A 213 -4.65 20.22 0.00
N SER A 214 -3.92 21.29 -0.37
CA SER A 214 -3.18 22.12 0.60
C SER A 214 -4.08 22.71 1.71
N PHE A 215 -5.31 23.08 1.37
CA PHE A 215 -6.28 23.64 2.33
C PHE A 215 -6.85 22.63 3.32
N LEU A 216 -6.67 21.31 3.05
CA LEU A 216 -7.11 20.25 3.96
C LEU A 216 -5.99 19.71 4.85
N ARG A 217 -4.73 19.91 4.48
CA ARG A 217 -3.61 19.30 5.19
C ARG A 217 -3.62 19.56 6.69
N TRP A 218 -4.03 20.79 7.11
CA TRP A 218 -4.11 21.14 8.52
C TRP A 218 -5.24 20.39 9.25
N ILE A 219 -6.39 20.17 8.59
CA ILE A 219 -7.52 19.38 9.14
C ILE A 219 -7.10 17.92 9.31
N LEU A 220 -6.53 17.34 8.25
CA LEU A 220 -6.06 15.96 8.28
C LEU A 220 -4.98 15.76 9.35
N ARG A 221 -4.02 16.68 9.45
CA ARG A 221 -2.99 16.66 10.47
C ARG A 221 -3.55 16.75 11.88
N ARG A 222 -4.56 17.60 12.09
CA ARG A 222 -5.09 17.89 13.44
C ARG A 222 -6.04 16.81 13.95
N PHE A 223 -6.80 16.18 13.07
CA PHE A 223 -7.95 15.36 13.46
C PHE A 223 -7.89 13.89 13.03
N PHE A 224 -7.04 13.54 12.07
CA PHE A 224 -7.10 12.20 11.48
C PHE A 224 -5.76 11.45 11.47
N LEU A 225 -4.63 12.16 11.46
CA LEU A 225 -3.36 11.53 11.11
C LEU A 225 -2.89 10.51 12.16
N ALA A 226 -2.94 10.88 13.43
CA ALA A 226 -2.52 10.00 14.52
C ALA A 226 -3.42 8.76 14.60
N ASP A 227 -4.74 8.95 14.65
CA ASP A 227 -5.72 7.88 14.78
C ASP A 227 -5.68 6.90 13.59
N VAL A 228 -5.46 7.42 12.37
CA VAL A 228 -5.34 6.57 11.17
C VAL A 228 -4.07 5.74 11.20
N VAL A 229 -2.93 6.31 11.62
CA VAL A 229 -1.66 5.58 11.69
C VAL A 229 -1.68 4.55 12.83
N ASP A 230 -2.25 4.90 13.98
CA ASP A 230 -2.34 4.01 15.15
C ASP A 230 -3.12 2.73 14.87
N ARG A 231 -4.12 2.78 13.98
CA ARG A 231 -4.91 1.60 13.57
C ARG A 231 -4.07 0.45 13.03
N TYR A 232 -3.00 0.75 12.30
CA TYR A 232 -2.13 -0.26 11.70
C TYR A 232 -1.24 -1.01 12.70
N TYR A 233 -1.12 -0.49 13.94
CA TYR A 233 -0.38 -1.13 15.03
C TYR A 233 -1.28 -1.95 15.97
N ASP A 234 -2.59 -1.85 15.84
CA ASP A 234 -3.59 -2.59 16.61
C ASP A 234 -4.13 -3.76 15.79
N VAL A 235 -3.83 -4.99 16.23
CA VAL A 235 -4.22 -6.21 15.50
C VAL A 235 -5.73 -6.33 15.33
N ARG A 236 -6.52 -5.89 16.32
CA ARG A 236 -7.99 -5.93 16.24
C ARG A 236 -8.50 -4.98 15.16
N LEU A 237 -7.95 -3.76 15.10
CA LEU A 237 -8.33 -2.77 14.11
C LEU A 237 -7.87 -3.15 12.70
N VAL A 238 -6.70 -3.77 12.55
CA VAL A 238 -6.23 -4.34 11.28
C VAL A 238 -7.18 -5.42 10.78
N VAL A 239 -7.67 -6.30 11.66
CA VAL A 239 -8.64 -7.35 11.30
C VAL A 239 -10.00 -6.75 10.95
N ILE A 240 -10.47 -5.73 11.69
CA ILE A 240 -11.71 -5.00 11.37
C ILE A 240 -11.61 -4.35 9.99
N ASP A 241 -10.48 -3.71 9.67
CA ASP A 241 -10.27 -3.09 8.36
C ASP A 241 -10.30 -4.13 7.23
N LEU A 242 -9.62 -5.27 7.40
CA LEU A 242 -9.65 -6.36 6.42
C LEU A 242 -11.09 -6.83 6.18
N ILE A 243 -11.86 -7.11 7.25
CA ILE A 243 -13.25 -7.58 7.14
C ILE A 243 -14.13 -6.49 6.51
N ALA A 244 -13.95 -5.23 6.89
CA ALA A 244 -14.71 -4.10 6.34
C ALA A 244 -14.45 -3.91 4.83
N ASN A 245 -13.23 -4.19 4.36
CA ASN A 245 -12.89 -4.13 2.93
C ASN A 245 -13.67 -5.15 2.08
N LEU A 246 -14.23 -6.22 2.67
CA LEU A 246 -15.10 -7.14 1.94
C LEU A 246 -16.36 -6.45 1.38
N TYR A 247 -16.87 -5.40 2.02
CA TYR A 247 -17.93 -4.56 1.44
C TYR A 247 -17.49 -3.90 0.13
N LYS A 248 -16.29 -3.33 0.11
CA LYS A 248 -15.69 -2.71 -1.09
C LYS A 248 -15.50 -3.73 -2.22
N GLU A 249 -15.09 -4.93 -1.86
CA GLU A 249 -14.89 -6.04 -2.80
C GLU A 249 -16.20 -6.75 -3.17
N LYS A 250 -17.38 -6.33 -2.66
CA LYS A 250 -18.68 -6.99 -2.87
C LYS A 250 -18.73 -8.45 -2.43
N LEU A 251 -18.05 -8.75 -1.34
CA LEU A 251 -17.94 -10.06 -0.69
C LEU A 251 -18.60 -10.05 0.69
N ASP A 252 -19.57 -9.17 0.89
CA ASP A 252 -20.29 -8.98 2.16
C ASP A 252 -20.91 -10.28 2.72
N ARG A 253 -21.21 -11.26 1.87
CA ARG A 253 -21.66 -12.60 2.25
C ARG A 253 -20.66 -13.34 3.16
N LEU A 254 -19.37 -13.03 3.08
CA LEU A 254 -18.32 -13.66 3.90
C LEU A 254 -18.15 -13.01 5.28
N ILE A 255 -18.62 -11.79 5.47
CA ILE A 255 -18.40 -10.99 6.68
C ILE A 255 -18.82 -11.73 7.96
N PRO A 256 -20.05 -12.34 8.05
CA PRO A 256 -20.44 -13.02 9.28
C PRO A 256 -19.50 -14.15 9.66
N SER A 257 -19.08 -14.96 8.69
CA SER A 257 -18.18 -16.09 8.92
C SER A 257 -16.75 -15.63 9.27
N PHE A 258 -16.26 -14.54 8.64
CA PHE A 258 -14.97 -13.96 8.97
C PHE A 258 -14.94 -13.41 10.40
N ILE A 259 -16.03 -12.78 10.87
CA ILE A 259 -16.14 -12.30 12.25
C ILE A 259 -16.05 -13.47 13.24
N VAL A 260 -16.74 -14.58 12.97
CA VAL A 260 -16.68 -15.77 13.83
C VAL A 260 -15.24 -16.30 13.89
N VAL A 261 -14.62 -16.54 12.75
CA VAL A 261 -13.22 -17.05 12.69
C VAL A 261 -12.24 -16.10 13.38
N ALA A 262 -12.39 -14.77 13.21
CA ALA A 262 -11.55 -13.80 13.88
C ALA A 262 -11.71 -13.86 15.41
N ASN A 263 -12.95 -13.95 15.90
CA ASN A 263 -13.22 -14.00 17.33
C ASN A 263 -12.73 -15.32 17.96
N ASP A 264 -12.87 -16.43 17.24
CA ASP A 264 -12.33 -17.73 17.67
C ASP A 264 -10.80 -17.68 17.74
N TYR A 265 -10.15 -17.07 16.75
CA TYR A 265 -8.70 -16.85 16.74
C TYR A 265 -8.24 -15.99 17.93
N PHE A 266 -8.92 -14.90 18.22
CA PHE A 266 -8.61 -14.04 19.37
C PHE A 266 -8.78 -14.76 20.70
N ALA A 267 -9.86 -15.54 20.84
CA ALA A 267 -10.13 -16.30 22.06
C ALA A 267 -9.17 -17.49 22.26
N GLY A 268 -8.62 -18.04 21.17
CA GLY A 268 -7.67 -19.15 21.19
C GLY A 268 -6.22 -18.67 21.16
N GLU A 269 -5.72 -18.37 19.97
CA GLU A 269 -4.29 -18.09 19.71
C GLU A 269 -3.79 -16.80 20.38
N LEU A 270 -4.67 -15.81 20.56
CA LEU A 270 -4.35 -14.52 21.18
C LEU A 270 -5.07 -14.33 22.54
N ALA A 271 -5.49 -15.40 23.21
CA ALA A 271 -6.25 -15.34 24.46
C ALA A 271 -5.54 -14.49 25.54
N ALA A 272 -4.21 -14.53 25.61
CA ALA A 272 -3.42 -13.74 26.56
C ALA A 272 -3.56 -12.22 26.35
N ALA A 273 -3.88 -11.79 25.14
CA ALA A 273 -4.07 -10.38 24.79
C ALA A 273 -5.41 -9.82 25.26
N ARG A 274 -6.37 -10.67 25.62
CA ARG A 274 -7.73 -10.29 26.03
C ARG A 274 -8.40 -9.32 25.05
N ILE A 275 -8.28 -9.61 23.75
CA ILE A 275 -8.84 -8.80 22.67
C ILE A 275 -10.36 -8.91 22.73
N GLU A 276 -11.04 -7.77 22.74
CA GLU A 276 -12.51 -7.72 22.70
C GLU A 276 -13.04 -8.31 21.39
N PRO A 277 -14.11 -9.11 21.41
CA PRO A 277 -14.71 -9.66 20.20
C PRO A 277 -15.13 -8.57 19.21
N ILE A 278 -15.01 -8.87 17.92
CA ILE A 278 -15.48 -8.01 16.84
C ILE A 278 -16.98 -8.21 16.65
N GLU A 279 -17.72 -7.13 16.54
CA GLU A 279 -19.15 -7.15 16.24
C GLU A 279 -19.44 -6.67 14.82
N ALA A 280 -20.47 -7.20 14.18
CA ALA A 280 -20.88 -6.84 12.83
C ALA A 280 -21.23 -5.33 12.69
N ARG A 281 -21.74 -4.72 13.77
CA ARG A 281 -22.03 -3.27 13.79
C ARG A 281 -20.77 -2.43 13.68
N GLU A 282 -19.65 -2.86 14.29
CA GLU A 282 -18.36 -2.16 14.25
C GLU A 282 -17.76 -2.23 12.84
N VAL A 283 -17.75 -3.41 12.23
CA VAL A 283 -17.28 -3.62 10.85
C VAL A 283 -18.04 -2.71 9.88
N ARG A 284 -19.38 -2.62 10.04
CA ARG A 284 -20.23 -1.76 9.21
C ARG A 284 -19.98 -0.27 9.46
N ALA A 285 -19.78 0.11 10.72
CA ALA A 285 -19.48 1.50 11.10
C ALA A 285 -18.12 1.92 10.52
N TYR A 286 -17.11 1.09 10.66
CA TYR A 286 -15.78 1.29 10.12
C TYR A 286 -15.82 1.48 8.59
N TYR A 287 -16.49 0.58 7.87
CA TYR A 287 -16.65 0.71 6.41
C TYR A 287 -17.32 2.01 5.99
N ARG A 288 -18.38 2.45 6.69
CA ARG A 288 -19.08 3.70 6.37
C ARG A 288 -18.20 4.92 6.59
N GLU A 289 -17.45 4.94 7.69
CA GLU A 289 -16.47 5.99 7.99
C GLU A 289 -15.40 6.04 6.92
N ASP A 290 -14.77 4.90 6.61
CA ASP A 290 -13.74 4.78 5.59
C ASP A 290 -14.26 5.22 4.21
N ALA A 291 -15.41 4.72 3.78
CA ALA A 291 -16.02 5.08 2.50
C ALA A 291 -16.35 6.58 2.41
N PHE A 292 -16.78 7.21 3.51
CA PHE A 292 -17.02 8.65 3.58
C PHE A 292 -15.72 9.43 3.44
N ILE A 293 -14.69 9.08 4.22
CA ILE A 293 -13.36 9.72 4.18
C ILE A 293 -12.77 9.63 2.77
N TRP A 294 -12.83 8.45 2.15
CA TRP A 294 -12.33 8.22 0.79
C TRP A 294 -13.09 8.98 -0.28
N SER A 295 -14.42 9.05 -0.16
CA SER A 295 -15.26 9.83 -1.08
C SER A 295 -14.90 11.32 -1.03
N LEU A 296 -14.78 11.84 0.19
CA LEU A 296 -14.40 13.23 0.46
C LEU A 296 -13.00 13.51 -0.10
N TYR A 297 -12.01 12.68 0.27
CA TYR A 297 -10.62 12.80 -0.18
C TYR A 297 -10.50 12.76 -1.70
N GLY A 298 -11.15 11.79 -2.35
CA GLY A 298 -11.15 11.67 -3.81
C GLY A 298 -11.82 12.87 -4.51
N GLY A 299 -12.92 13.38 -3.96
CA GLY A 299 -13.59 14.58 -4.45
C GLY A 299 -12.68 15.81 -4.38
N MET A 300 -12.01 15.97 -3.26
CA MET A 300 -11.12 17.11 -3.01
C MET A 300 -9.83 17.05 -3.85
N ARG A 301 -9.25 15.87 -4.08
CA ARG A 301 -8.12 15.70 -5.01
C ARG A 301 -8.49 16.08 -6.46
N ARG A 302 -9.73 15.78 -6.89
CA ARG A 302 -10.20 16.20 -8.20
C ARG A 302 -10.33 17.71 -8.29
N LEU A 303 -10.84 18.35 -7.24
CA LEU A 303 -10.93 19.83 -7.14
C LEU A 303 -9.52 20.44 -7.17
N ASP A 304 -8.60 19.94 -6.37
CA ASP A 304 -7.19 20.38 -6.33
C ASP A 304 -6.53 20.28 -7.71
N ARG A 305 -6.74 19.17 -8.44
CA ARG A 305 -6.28 19.01 -9.81
C ARG A 305 -6.83 20.10 -10.75
N GLN A 306 -8.11 20.48 -10.59
CA GLN A 306 -8.70 21.56 -11.38
C GLN A 306 -8.06 22.92 -11.05
N ILE A 307 -7.83 23.19 -9.77
CA ILE A 307 -7.15 24.42 -9.32
C ILE A 307 -5.73 24.47 -9.89
N TYR A 308 -4.95 23.40 -9.78
CA TYR A 308 -3.59 23.34 -10.33
C TYR A 308 -3.58 23.62 -11.84
N ARG A 309 -4.48 23.02 -12.60
CA ARG A 309 -4.51 23.13 -14.06
C ARG A 309 -5.05 24.48 -14.55
N HIS A 310 -6.15 24.94 -13.98
CA HIS A 310 -6.90 26.11 -14.53
C HIS A 310 -6.58 27.43 -13.84
N VAL A 311 -6.21 27.41 -12.55
CA VAL A 311 -5.88 28.61 -11.79
C VAL A 311 -4.37 28.79 -11.72
N LEU A 312 -3.63 27.79 -11.23
CA LEU A 312 -2.20 27.89 -11.02
C LEU A 312 -1.38 27.65 -12.30
N ARG A 313 -2.00 27.07 -13.34
CA ARG A 313 -1.36 26.68 -14.61
C ARG A 313 -0.10 25.84 -14.41
N ARG A 314 -0.16 24.92 -13.43
CA ARG A 314 0.93 24.01 -13.08
C ARG A 314 0.53 22.56 -13.35
N PRO A 315 1.48 21.68 -13.70
CA PRO A 315 1.19 20.27 -13.85
C PRO A 315 0.78 19.65 -12.52
N TYR A 316 -0.25 18.80 -12.55
CA TYR A 316 -0.65 17.99 -11.40
C TYR A 316 0.03 16.63 -11.51
N ILE A 317 0.94 16.34 -10.58
CA ILE A 317 1.87 15.20 -10.68
C ILE A 317 1.28 13.87 -10.21
N HIS A 318 0.16 13.92 -9.47
CA HIS A 318 -0.48 12.72 -8.94
C HIS A 318 -1.46 12.14 -9.96
N ILE A 319 -1.40 10.83 -10.14
CA ILE A 319 -2.37 10.09 -10.94
C ILE A 319 -3.57 9.79 -10.06
N LEU A 320 -4.75 10.13 -10.54
CA LEU A 320 -6.00 9.88 -9.82
C LEU A 320 -6.73 8.71 -10.49
N PRO A 321 -7.29 7.78 -9.69
CA PRO A 321 -8.14 6.74 -10.25
C PRO A 321 -9.32 7.38 -10.97
N GLY A 322 -9.78 6.74 -12.03
CA GLY A 322 -11.02 7.09 -12.71
C GLY A 322 -12.21 7.11 -11.73
N LYS A 323 -13.42 7.40 -12.21
CA LYS A 323 -14.63 7.31 -11.37
C LYS A 323 -14.84 5.85 -10.95
N THR A 324 -14.24 5.43 -9.85
CA THR A 324 -14.60 4.19 -9.16
C THR A 324 -15.96 4.41 -8.49
N ARG A 325 -16.99 3.70 -8.91
CA ARG A 325 -18.21 3.53 -8.10
C ARG A 325 -17.84 2.53 -7.00
N ARG A 326 -17.66 3.03 -5.79
CA ARG A 326 -17.65 2.21 -4.57
C ARG A 326 -19.08 1.85 -4.19
#